data_601d27d190749b3c478d5c3310002027
#
_entry.id   601d27d190749b3c478d5c3310002027
#
_cell.length_a   1.000
_cell.length_b   1.000
_cell.length_c   1.000
_cell.angle_alpha   90.00
_cell.angle_beta   90.00
_cell.angle_gamma   90.00
#
_symmetry.space_group_name_H-M   'P 1'
#
loop_
_entity.id
_entity.type
_entity.pdbx_description
1 polymer ?
#
loop_
_entity_poly.entity_id
_entity_poly.type
_entity_poly.pdbx_seq_one_letter_code
_entity_poly.pdbx_strand_id
1 'polypeptide(L)'
;TGGVTISGLTFPTSDGSANQFLATNGSGVLQFVTGSASLSHSDVADATITVATSATSVLNTFAVATYRSAKYFISITDATNSRFEIVEANVIHDGSDAYVLSFGSTTDHTGPLTTFSADVNGGNARLLVTNTSSDSTVFKFQRIAVDV
;
A
#
# COMPACT_ATOMS: atom_id res chain seq x y z
N THR A 1 19.63 16.70 -34.21
CA THR A 1 18.19 16.43 -34.19
C THR A 1 17.58 17.26 -33.07
N GLY A 2 17.08 18.47 -33.42
CA GLY A 2 16.43 19.35 -32.46
C GLY A 2 15.03 18.84 -32.12
N GLY A 3 14.64 18.90 -30.86
CA GLY A 3 13.26 18.65 -30.43
C GLY A 3 12.31 19.72 -30.97
N VAL A 4 11.04 19.37 -31.12
CA VAL A 4 9.99 20.34 -31.50
C VAL A 4 9.72 21.26 -30.32
N THR A 5 9.73 22.56 -30.59
CA THR A 5 9.37 23.61 -29.60
C THR A 5 8.14 24.36 -30.09
N ILE A 6 7.11 24.43 -29.25
CA ILE A 6 5.86 25.16 -29.52
C ILE A 6 5.62 26.12 -28.34
N SER A 7 5.53 27.42 -28.62
CA SER A 7 5.26 28.46 -27.60
C SER A 7 6.20 28.37 -26.38
N GLY A 8 7.48 28.07 -26.59
CA GLY A 8 8.47 27.95 -25.51
C GLY A 8 8.52 26.62 -24.79
N LEU A 9 7.66 25.66 -25.15
CA LEU A 9 7.68 24.30 -24.62
C LEU A 9 8.43 23.36 -25.55
N THR A 10 9.46 22.71 -25.06
CA THR A 10 10.22 21.68 -25.80
C THR A 10 9.59 20.31 -25.58
N PHE A 11 9.25 19.62 -26.66
CA PHE A 11 8.65 18.28 -26.63
C PHE A 11 9.74 17.21 -26.56
N PRO A 12 9.43 16.03 -25.95
CA PRO A 12 10.31 14.86 -26.02
C PRO A 12 10.60 14.45 -27.48
N THR A 13 11.80 13.94 -27.71
CA THR A 13 12.23 13.45 -29.04
C THR A 13 12.01 11.96 -29.23
N SER A 14 11.55 11.26 -28.18
CA SER A 14 11.24 9.84 -28.18
C SER A 14 9.84 9.62 -27.59
N ASP A 15 9.24 8.51 -27.93
CA ASP A 15 8.00 8.05 -27.30
C ASP A 15 8.22 7.67 -25.84
N GLY A 16 7.15 7.73 -25.02
CA GLY A 16 7.14 7.28 -23.64
C GLY A 16 6.85 5.78 -23.53
N SER A 17 6.69 5.30 -22.32
CA SER A 17 6.22 3.94 -22.04
C SER A 17 4.70 3.94 -21.84
N ALA A 18 4.06 2.76 -21.96
CA ALA A 18 2.63 2.62 -21.68
C ALA A 18 2.26 3.18 -20.29
N ASN A 19 1.11 3.84 -20.21
CA ASN A 19 0.59 4.48 -18.99
C ASN A 19 1.36 5.71 -18.48
N GLN A 20 2.26 6.27 -19.29
CA GLN A 20 2.84 7.58 -19.03
C GLN A 20 1.99 8.69 -19.66
N PHE A 21 2.01 9.86 -19.07
CA PHE A 21 1.42 11.08 -19.61
C PHE A 21 2.46 12.17 -19.77
N LEU A 22 2.18 13.11 -20.67
CA LEU A 22 3.05 14.24 -20.94
C LEU A 22 2.85 15.31 -19.87
N ALA A 23 3.90 15.66 -19.16
CA ALA A 23 3.87 16.69 -18.10
C ALA A 23 5.01 17.70 -18.29
N THR A 24 4.82 18.92 -17.79
CA THR A 24 5.86 19.95 -17.75
C THR A 24 6.80 19.73 -16.55
N ASN A 25 8.08 20.00 -16.74
CA ASN A 25 9.05 20.05 -15.63
C ASN A 25 9.12 21.44 -14.94
N GLY A 26 8.26 22.39 -15.34
CA GLY A 26 8.27 23.77 -14.81
C GLY A 26 9.33 24.68 -15.42
N SER A 27 10.18 24.19 -16.32
CA SER A 27 11.29 24.96 -16.95
C SER A 27 11.20 24.94 -18.48
N GLY A 28 10.00 24.81 -19.03
CA GLY A 28 9.76 24.86 -20.48
C GLY A 28 10.02 23.55 -21.21
N VAL A 29 10.20 22.42 -20.50
CA VAL A 29 10.38 21.10 -21.11
C VAL A 29 9.21 20.21 -20.73
N LEU A 30 8.64 19.53 -21.74
CA LEU A 30 7.67 18.46 -21.55
C LEU A 30 8.39 17.11 -21.48
N GLN A 31 7.96 16.27 -20.58
CA GLN A 31 8.52 14.91 -20.38
C GLN A 31 7.43 13.90 -20.11
N PHE A 32 7.67 12.64 -20.45
CA PHE A 32 6.79 11.55 -20.07
C PHE A 32 7.02 11.18 -18.60
N VAL A 33 5.95 11.15 -17.82
CA VAL A 33 5.98 10.80 -16.40
C VAL A 33 4.96 9.71 -16.10
N THR A 34 5.32 8.79 -15.23
CA THR A 34 4.36 7.84 -14.68
C THR A 34 3.45 8.60 -13.70
N GLY A 35 2.14 8.45 -13.85
CA GLY A 35 1.19 9.08 -12.97
C GLY A 35 1.31 8.53 -11.56
N SER A 36 1.64 9.40 -10.62
CA SER A 36 1.43 9.16 -9.19
C SER A 36 0.62 10.31 -8.62
N ALA A 37 -0.42 9.99 -7.86
CA ALA A 37 -1.10 11.01 -7.07
C ALA A 37 -0.15 11.41 -5.94
N SER A 38 0.42 12.62 -5.99
CA SER A 38 1.14 13.19 -4.86
C SER A 38 0.13 13.87 -3.96
N LEU A 39 -0.09 13.32 -2.77
CA LEU A 39 -0.92 13.91 -1.74
C LEU A 39 0.00 14.65 -0.77
N SER A 40 -0.40 15.87 -0.34
CA SER A 40 0.47 16.74 0.48
C SER A 40 0.68 16.20 1.90
N HIS A 41 -0.27 15.42 2.43
CA HIS A 41 -0.27 14.95 3.82
C HIS A 41 -0.57 13.47 3.95
N SER A 42 -0.46 12.72 2.87
CA SER A 42 -0.72 11.28 2.89
C SER A 42 0.01 10.56 1.76
N ASP A 43 0.17 9.25 1.96
CA ASP A 43 0.70 8.31 0.97
C ASP A 43 -0.28 7.16 0.77
N VAL A 44 -0.44 6.72 -0.48
CA VAL A 44 -1.27 5.60 -0.87
C VAL A 44 -0.39 4.47 -1.38
N ALA A 45 -0.59 3.28 -0.85
CA ALA A 45 0.12 2.07 -1.29
C ALA A 45 -0.83 0.89 -1.39
N ASP A 46 -0.49 -0.04 -2.24
CA ASP A 46 -1.13 -1.33 -2.38
C ASP A 46 -0.09 -2.44 -2.60
N ALA A 47 -0.42 -3.65 -2.21
CA ALA A 47 0.38 -4.84 -2.52
C ALA A 47 -0.42 -6.13 -2.32
N THR A 48 0.21 -7.23 -2.70
CA THR A 48 -0.26 -8.59 -2.49
C THR A 48 0.85 -9.39 -1.81
N ILE A 49 0.50 -10.12 -0.74
CA ILE A 49 1.39 -11.11 -0.12
C ILE A 49 0.67 -12.45 0.03
N THR A 50 1.44 -13.53 0.07
CA THR A 50 0.94 -14.86 0.44
C THR A 50 1.58 -15.28 1.75
N VAL A 51 0.76 -15.72 2.69
CA VAL A 51 1.21 -16.14 4.02
C VAL A 51 0.89 -17.61 4.20
N ALA A 52 1.91 -18.41 4.52
CA ALA A 52 1.75 -19.84 4.77
C ALA A 52 0.86 -20.07 6.00
N THR A 53 0.31 -21.28 6.11
CA THR A 53 -0.50 -21.68 7.26
C THR A 53 0.26 -21.46 8.57
N SER A 54 -0.42 -20.94 9.58
CA SER A 54 0.10 -20.65 10.92
C SER A 54 1.32 -19.70 10.96
N ALA A 55 1.70 -19.09 9.83
CA ALA A 55 2.81 -18.17 9.77
C ALA A 55 2.36 -16.73 10.06
N THR A 56 3.30 -15.93 10.61
CA THR A 56 3.18 -14.49 10.74
C THR A 56 4.09 -13.82 9.72
N SER A 57 3.56 -12.82 9.01
CA SER A 57 4.32 -12.05 8.03
C SER A 57 4.00 -10.56 8.16
N VAL A 58 4.94 -9.72 7.72
CA VAL A 58 4.71 -8.29 7.60
C VAL A 58 3.83 -8.04 6.38
N LEU A 59 2.64 -7.50 6.59
CA LEU A 59 1.74 -7.12 5.50
C LEU A 59 2.25 -5.84 4.81
N ASN A 60 2.58 -4.84 5.60
CA ASN A 60 3.09 -3.55 5.10
C ASN A 60 3.86 -2.80 6.19
N THR A 61 4.64 -1.81 5.74
CA THR A 61 5.40 -0.89 6.61
C THR A 61 5.24 0.55 6.17
N PHE A 62 5.41 1.49 7.11
CA PHE A 62 5.55 2.91 6.83
C PHE A 62 6.52 3.57 7.82
N ALA A 63 7.28 4.58 7.33
CA ALA A 63 8.32 5.24 8.12
C ALA A 63 7.72 6.05 9.27
N VAL A 64 8.16 5.81 10.51
CA VAL A 64 7.69 6.54 11.71
C VAL A 64 8.09 8.01 11.70
N ALA A 65 9.16 8.37 10.98
CA ALA A 65 9.61 9.76 10.86
C ALA A 65 8.73 10.59 9.90
N THR A 66 7.93 9.94 9.06
CA THR A 66 7.13 10.61 8.01
C THR A 66 5.64 10.53 8.30
N TYR A 67 5.16 9.36 8.71
CA TYR A 67 3.72 9.11 8.87
C TYR A 67 3.39 8.75 10.30
N ARG A 68 2.30 9.28 10.85
CA ARG A 68 1.81 8.99 12.20
C ARG A 68 0.90 7.77 12.25
N SER A 69 0.12 7.58 11.21
CA SER A 69 -0.91 6.54 11.18
C SER A 69 -1.16 6.03 9.78
N ALA A 70 -1.80 4.86 9.69
CA ALA A 70 -2.25 4.31 8.41
C ALA A 70 -3.59 3.59 8.58
N LYS A 71 -4.45 3.75 7.57
CA LYS A 71 -5.67 2.97 7.40
C LYS A 71 -5.48 1.96 6.29
N TYR A 72 -5.95 0.74 6.51
CA TYR A 72 -5.90 -0.37 5.56
C TYR A 72 -7.30 -0.87 5.24
N PHE A 73 -7.52 -1.19 3.96
CA PHE A 73 -8.61 -2.01 3.47
C PHE A 73 -7.99 -3.30 2.94
N ILE A 74 -8.37 -4.46 3.48
CA ILE A 74 -7.67 -5.73 3.27
C ILE A 74 -8.67 -6.77 2.78
N SER A 75 -8.36 -7.39 1.63
CA SER A 75 -9.05 -8.58 1.12
C SER A 75 -8.19 -9.81 1.38
N ILE A 76 -8.79 -10.85 1.92
CA ILE A 76 -8.14 -12.09 2.34
C ILE A 76 -8.79 -13.25 1.61
N THR A 77 -7.99 -14.13 1.02
CA THR A 77 -8.47 -15.26 0.23
C THR A 77 -7.72 -16.54 0.60
N ASP A 78 -8.44 -17.52 1.09
CA ASP A 78 -8.03 -18.92 1.16
C ASP A 78 -8.66 -19.65 -0.03
N ALA A 79 -7.92 -19.75 -1.12
CA ALA A 79 -8.42 -20.34 -2.37
C ALA A 79 -8.63 -21.87 -2.27
N THR A 80 -7.88 -22.55 -1.42
CA THR A 80 -7.98 -23.99 -1.24
C THR A 80 -9.34 -24.40 -0.65
N ASN A 81 -9.83 -23.62 0.32
CA ASN A 81 -11.10 -23.88 0.98
C ASN A 81 -12.25 -23.00 0.46
N SER A 82 -12.00 -22.19 -0.59
CA SER A 82 -12.97 -21.22 -1.13
C SER A 82 -13.54 -20.28 -0.06
N ARG A 83 -12.67 -19.70 0.79
CA ARG A 83 -13.03 -18.79 1.88
C ARG A 83 -12.53 -17.38 1.60
N PHE A 84 -13.36 -16.41 1.90
CA PHE A 84 -13.09 -14.99 1.63
C PHE A 84 -13.40 -14.15 2.86
N GLU A 85 -12.53 -13.16 3.11
CA GLU A 85 -12.74 -12.19 4.19
C GLU A 85 -12.32 -10.80 3.72
N ILE A 86 -13.07 -9.79 4.14
CA ILE A 86 -12.69 -8.36 4.05
C ILE A 86 -12.59 -7.82 5.46
N VAL A 87 -11.57 -7.00 5.71
CA VAL A 87 -11.40 -6.32 7.00
C VAL A 87 -10.75 -4.96 6.82
N GLU A 88 -11.10 -4.01 7.69
CA GLU A 88 -10.40 -2.73 7.83
C GLU A 88 -9.47 -2.77 9.06
N ALA A 89 -8.33 -2.11 8.97
CA ALA A 89 -7.42 -1.95 10.09
C ALA A 89 -6.87 -0.52 10.16
N ASN A 90 -6.80 0.03 11.36
CA ASN A 90 -6.11 1.28 11.65
C ASN A 90 -4.84 0.97 12.45
N VAL A 91 -3.72 1.55 12.05
CA VAL A 91 -2.43 1.46 12.73
C VAL A 91 -2.00 2.87 13.15
N ILE A 92 -1.55 3.03 14.39
CA ILE A 92 -0.92 4.24 14.90
C ILE A 92 0.34 3.84 15.66
N HIS A 93 1.32 4.72 15.74
CA HIS A 93 2.53 4.53 16.55
C HIS A 93 2.86 5.79 17.36
N ASP A 94 3.67 5.62 18.42
CA ASP A 94 4.22 6.71 19.24
C ASP A 94 5.72 6.98 18.94
N GLY A 95 6.30 6.21 18.02
CA GLY A 95 7.71 6.24 17.64
C GLY A 95 8.50 5.04 18.17
N SER A 96 8.04 4.41 19.22
CA SER A 96 8.65 3.23 19.86
C SER A 96 7.78 1.98 19.71
N ASP A 97 6.49 2.13 19.89
CA ASP A 97 5.48 1.08 19.80
C ASP A 97 4.44 1.41 18.74
N ALA A 98 3.84 0.38 18.13
CA ALA A 98 2.72 0.51 17.22
C ALA A 98 1.52 -0.29 17.71
N TYR A 99 0.34 0.25 17.43
CA TYR A 99 -0.95 -0.28 17.88
C TYR A 99 -1.85 -0.48 16.68
N VAL A 100 -2.61 -1.58 16.66
CA VAL A 100 -3.57 -1.88 15.59
C VAL A 100 -4.96 -2.10 16.18
N LEU A 101 -5.96 -1.56 15.49
CA LEU A 101 -7.37 -1.91 15.67
C LEU A 101 -7.92 -2.41 14.34
N SER A 102 -8.36 -3.67 14.30
CA SER A 102 -9.08 -4.22 13.14
C SER A 102 -10.59 -4.21 13.43
N PHE A 103 -11.38 -3.91 12.40
CA PHE A 103 -12.83 -3.79 12.50
C PHE A 103 -13.49 -4.01 11.13
N GLY A 104 -14.83 -4.07 11.09
CA GLY A 104 -15.57 -4.19 9.83
C GLY A 104 -15.31 -5.48 9.07
N SER A 105 -14.93 -6.56 9.79
CA SER A 105 -14.73 -7.86 9.15
C SER A 105 -16.05 -8.42 8.63
N THR A 106 -16.03 -8.85 7.37
CA THR A 106 -17.11 -9.61 6.72
C THR A 106 -16.52 -10.87 6.12
N THR A 107 -17.08 -12.02 6.50
CA THR A 107 -16.60 -13.34 6.06
C THR A 107 -17.75 -14.18 5.50
N ASP A 108 -17.43 -15.11 4.61
CA ASP A 108 -18.37 -16.12 4.10
C ASP A 108 -18.28 -17.46 4.84
N HIS A 109 -17.53 -17.52 5.94
CA HIS A 109 -17.26 -18.73 6.71
C HIS A 109 -17.24 -18.43 8.23
N THR A 110 -17.08 -19.46 9.05
CA THR A 110 -17.02 -19.34 10.50
C THR A 110 -15.59 -19.03 10.97
N GLY A 111 -15.43 -17.93 11.71
CA GLY A 111 -14.17 -17.48 12.30
C GLY A 111 -13.29 -16.70 11.32
N PRO A 112 -12.34 -15.90 11.83
CA PRO A 112 -11.46 -15.09 11.00
C PRO A 112 -10.37 -15.94 10.35
N LEU A 113 -9.94 -15.57 9.13
CA LEU A 113 -8.78 -16.17 8.45
C LEU A 113 -7.44 -15.62 8.96
N THR A 114 -7.46 -14.57 9.76
CA THR A 114 -6.25 -13.91 10.25
C THR A 114 -6.43 -13.24 11.60
N THR A 115 -5.31 -13.01 12.27
CA THR A 115 -5.18 -12.04 13.35
C THR A 115 -4.16 -10.98 12.98
N PHE A 116 -4.32 -9.78 13.54
CA PHE A 116 -3.45 -8.64 13.29
C PHE A 116 -2.63 -8.27 14.53
N SER A 117 -1.38 -7.86 14.31
CA SER A 117 -0.54 -7.22 15.30
C SER A 117 0.24 -6.08 14.66
N ALA A 118 0.78 -5.17 15.46
CA ALA A 118 1.63 -4.10 14.98
C ALA A 118 2.84 -3.93 15.91
N ASP A 119 3.96 -3.49 15.34
CA ASP A 119 5.16 -3.14 16.08
C ASP A 119 5.92 -2.01 15.37
N VAL A 120 6.97 -1.50 16.03
CA VAL A 120 7.98 -0.63 15.40
C VAL A 120 9.29 -1.40 15.29
N ASN A 121 9.84 -1.46 14.08
CA ASN A 121 11.12 -2.11 13.83
C ASN A 121 11.92 -1.36 12.76
N GLY A 122 13.19 -1.07 13.06
CA GLY A 122 14.10 -0.41 12.11
C GLY A 122 13.60 0.95 11.63
N GLY A 123 12.93 1.74 12.48
CA GLY A 123 12.38 3.05 12.12
C GLY A 123 11.08 3.00 11.30
N ASN A 124 10.43 1.83 11.24
CA ASN A 124 9.17 1.65 10.55
C ASN A 124 8.11 1.08 11.49
N ALA A 125 6.91 1.63 11.45
CA ALA A 125 5.71 0.97 11.96
C ALA A 125 5.32 -0.14 10.98
N ARG A 126 5.01 -1.35 11.49
CA ARG A 126 4.68 -2.53 10.69
C ARG A 126 3.29 -3.03 11.09
N LEU A 127 2.48 -3.34 10.09
CA LEU A 127 1.29 -4.16 10.26
C LEU A 127 1.65 -5.62 9.94
N LEU A 128 1.45 -6.51 10.90
CA LEU A 128 1.69 -7.95 10.76
C LEU A 128 0.35 -8.68 10.71
N VAL A 129 0.34 -9.75 9.92
CA VAL A 129 -0.80 -10.67 9.81
C VAL A 129 -0.33 -12.08 10.17
N THR A 130 -1.12 -12.77 10.97
CA THR A 130 -0.93 -14.20 11.25
C THR A 130 -2.06 -14.97 10.59
N ASN A 131 -1.71 -15.85 9.65
CA ASN A 131 -2.67 -16.70 8.97
C ASN A 131 -3.20 -17.76 9.95
N THR A 132 -4.52 -17.79 10.17
CA THR A 132 -5.20 -18.77 11.03
C THR A 132 -5.88 -19.88 10.23
N SER A 133 -5.84 -19.83 8.89
CA SER A 133 -6.33 -20.91 8.03
C SER A 133 -5.39 -22.12 8.05
N SER A 134 -5.95 -23.29 7.75
CA SER A 134 -5.19 -24.54 7.53
C SER A 134 -4.31 -24.51 6.29
N ASP A 135 -4.50 -23.54 5.39
CA ASP A 135 -3.83 -23.42 4.11
C ASP A 135 -3.20 -22.03 3.91
N SER A 136 -2.36 -21.90 2.89
CA SER A 136 -1.77 -20.62 2.52
C SER A 136 -2.86 -19.65 2.10
N THR A 137 -2.77 -18.41 2.60
CA THR A 137 -3.77 -17.37 2.39
C THR A 137 -3.14 -16.19 1.69
N VAL A 138 -3.85 -15.63 0.71
CA VAL A 138 -3.45 -14.44 -0.04
C VAL A 138 -4.09 -13.20 0.56
N PHE A 139 -3.28 -12.20 0.84
CA PHE A 139 -3.69 -10.88 1.35
C PHE A 139 -3.43 -9.84 0.26
N LYS A 140 -4.46 -9.05 -0.06
CA LYS A 140 -4.35 -7.86 -0.90
C LYS A 140 -4.82 -6.68 -0.08
N PHE A 141 -4.10 -5.57 -0.13
CA PHE A 141 -4.49 -4.39 0.63
C PHE A 141 -4.34 -3.10 -0.16
N GLN A 142 -5.11 -2.10 0.25
CA GLN A 142 -4.85 -0.69 -0.01
C GLN A 142 -4.60 0.00 1.33
N ARG A 143 -3.61 0.90 1.38
CA ARG A 143 -3.25 1.70 2.55
C ARG A 143 -3.31 3.18 2.21
N ILE A 144 -3.82 3.96 3.16
CA ILE A 144 -3.61 5.40 3.22
C ILE A 144 -2.85 5.70 4.51
N ALA A 145 -1.63 6.24 4.41
CA ALA A 145 -0.86 6.73 5.56
C ALA A 145 -0.97 8.25 5.65
N VAL A 146 -0.95 8.78 6.87
CA VAL A 146 -1.09 10.22 7.16
C VAL A 146 0.14 10.69 7.94
N ASP A 147 0.63 11.89 7.61
CA ASP A 147 1.82 12.53 8.16
C ASP A 147 1.81 12.68 9.70
N VAL A 148 3.02 12.87 10.27
CA VAL A 148 3.24 13.21 11.69
C VAL A 148 2.87 14.66 11.99
#